data_ecaebd916c427decf29300065bb619ec
#
_entry.id   ecaebd916c427decf29300065bb619ec
#
_cell.length_a   1.000
_cell.length_b   1.000
_cell.length_c   1.000
_cell.angle_alpha   90.00
_cell.angle_beta   90.00
_cell.angle_gamma   90.00
#
_symmetry.space_group_name_H-M   'P 1'
#
loop_
_entity.id
_entity.type
_entity.pdbx_description
1 polymer ?
#
loop_
_entity_poly.entity_id
_entity_poly.type
_entity_poly.pdbx_seq_one_letter_code
_entity_poly.pdbx_strand_id
1 'polypeptide(L)'
;MVFPGGGRDEDGHSQGWRQEGRKAEDVDILKIRDAQDVETAVRAAIAGEQPLEIIGRGSKRLIGQPMATNAVLDLSALNAVVSYEPNELIITVQAGVPLADVMSLIDSKSQQFAFEPVDTSALLGGGEIGTIGGMSGAGLAGPRRVKAGGVRDHLLGVHAVSGFGDSFKTGGKVVKNVTGYDLCKLLAGSWGTLAVMTEVTLKVMPRPESERTLVLRGLDDLTANRAMTAALGSPFDVSAAAHAPASALAAEVPGLGALGSPRQAVTLVRLEGIMASANHRAASLAQTLAPFGAIEIVEDAPSGAAWQAIRDVLPFAANGALGAWPVWRIVCPPAAGGELGQALARATGGDVIYDWGGGLIWAALPPKADAQAALVRQRVGAAGGHATLLRAPEQIRRNVDVFQPQPSGLAALSERVRASFDPKRVLNRGRMVREA
;
A
#
# COMPACT_ATOMS: atom_id res chain seq x y z
N MET A 1 3.60 18.23 31.29
CA MET A 1 3.29 16.80 31.39
C MET A 1 4.38 16.05 30.63
N VAL A 2 5.18 15.29 31.38
CA VAL A 2 6.29 14.50 30.81
C VAL A 2 5.67 13.23 30.23
N PHE A 3 5.80 13.04 28.91
CA PHE A 3 5.43 11.76 28.29
C PHE A 3 6.50 10.72 28.66
N PRO A 4 6.14 9.49 29.07
CA PRO A 4 7.11 8.43 29.25
C PRO A 4 7.68 8.08 27.88
N GLY A 5 8.99 8.27 27.73
CA GLY A 5 9.75 7.75 26.61
C GLY A 5 9.59 6.23 26.54
N GLY A 6 9.51 5.68 25.34
CA GLY A 6 9.46 4.24 25.13
C GLY A 6 10.62 3.57 25.85
N GLY A 7 10.29 2.87 26.94
CA GLY A 7 11.24 2.08 27.69
C GLY A 7 11.64 0.86 26.89
N ARG A 8 12.91 0.53 26.88
CA ARG A 8 13.39 -0.81 26.50
C ARG A 8 13.14 -1.72 27.71
N ASP A 9 12.58 -2.90 27.47
CA ASP A 9 12.62 -3.95 28.45
C ASP A 9 14.06 -4.44 28.64
N GLU A 10 14.33 -5.13 29.71
CA GLU A 10 15.68 -5.58 30.09
C GLU A 10 16.37 -6.47 29.04
N ASP A 11 15.61 -6.95 28.01
CA ASP A 11 16.09 -7.79 26.90
C ASP A 11 16.41 -7.02 25.62
N GLY A 12 16.31 -5.70 25.60
CA GLY A 12 16.76 -4.84 24.48
C GLY A 12 15.88 -4.87 23.24
N HIS A 13 14.68 -5.42 23.31
CA HIS A 13 13.72 -5.43 22.21
C HIS A 13 12.88 -4.16 22.23
N SER A 14 12.79 -3.47 21.09
CA SER A 14 11.86 -2.35 20.92
C SER A 14 10.43 -2.86 21.08
N GLN A 15 9.67 -2.27 22.00
CA GLN A 15 8.22 -2.53 22.10
C GLN A 15 7.57 -2.07 20.79
N GLY A 16 7.34 -3.02 19.89
CA GLY A 16 6.50 -2.81 18.71
C GLY A 16 5.10 -2.35 19.14
N TRP A 17 4.45 -1.55 18.32
CA TRP A 17 3.09 -1.06 18.51
C TRP A 17 2.13 -2.22 18.82
N ARG A 18 1.82 -2.47 20.09
CA ARG A 18 0.81 -3.46 20.50
C ARG A 18 -0.56 -2.78 20.56
N GLN A 19 -1.61 -3.51 20.25
CA GLN A 19 -2.98 -3.08 20.56
C GLN A 19 -3.11 -3.05 22.10
N GLU A 20 -2.98 -1.86 22.69
CA GLU A 20 -3.32 -1.67 24.09
C GLU A 20 -4.84 -1.58 24.21
N GLY A 21 -5.47 -2.52 24.91
CA GLY A 21 -6.85 -2.36 25.36
C GLY A 21 -7.80 -3.55 25.25
N ARG A 22 -7.45 -4.64 24.53
CA ARG A 22 -8.31 -5.84 24.53
C ARG A 22 -7.65 -7.00 25.25
N LYS A 23 -8.32 -7.54 26.27
CA LYS A 23 -7.95 -8.86 26.80
C LYS A 23 -8.26 -9.89 25.73
N ALA A 24 -7.31 -10.78 25.43
CA ALA A 24 -7.47 -11.83 24.42
C ALA A 24 -8.64 -12.79 24.72
N GLU A 25 -9.17 -12.77 25.93
CA GLU A 25 -10.25 -13.62 26.43
C GLU A 25 -11.67 -13.20 25.96
N ASP A 26 -11.83 -11.98 25.38
CA ASP A 26 -13.14 -11.41 25.01
C ASP A 26 -13.34 -11.27 23.49
N VAL A 27 -12.52 -11.91 22.65
CA VAL A 27 -12.63 -11.80 21.19
C VAL A 27 -13.08 -13.12 20.58
N ASP A 28 -14.28 -13.14 20.00
CA ASP A 28 -14.80 -14.28 19.24
C ASP A 28 -14.13 -14.35 17.87
N ILE A 29 -13.31 -15.37 17.64
CA ILE A 29 -12.67 -15.61 16.34
C ILE A 29 -13.45 -16.68 15.57
N LEU A 30 -14.14 -16.25 14.54
CA LEU A 30 -14.89 -17.10 13.62
C LEU A 30 -13.94 -17.55 12.50
N LYS A 31 -13.47 -18.79 12.55
CA LYS A 31 -12.64 -19.38 11.49
C LYS A 31 -13.50 -19.85 10.34
N ILE A 32 -13.26 -19.30 9.17
CA ILE A 32 -14.06 -19.49 7.95
C ILE A 32 -13.39 -20.55 7.08
N ARG A 33 -14.15 -21.59 6.72
CA ARG A 33 -13.69 -22.72 5.89
C ARG A 33 -14.14 -22.57 4.42
N ASP A 34 -15.29 -21.90 4.19
CA ASP A 34 -15.87 -21.71 2.88
C ASP A 34 -16.77 -20.46 2.83
N ALA A 35 -17.35 -20.17 1.68
CA ALA A 35 -18.24 -19.02 1.50
C ALA A 35 -19.54 -19.13 2.30
N GLN A 36 -20.04 -20.35 2.57
CA GLN A 36 -21.24 -20.57 3.36
C GLN A 36 -21.05 -20.21 4.84
N ASP A 37 -19.85 -20.47 5.39
CA ASP A 37 -19.49 -20.01 6.72
C ASP A 37 -19.51 -18.47 6.79
N VAL A 38 -19.03 -17.77 5.73
CA VAL A 38 -19.11 -16.30 5.65
C VAL A 38 -20.55 -15.81 5.64
N GLU A 39 -21.41 -16.39 4.81
CA GLU A 39 -22.84 -16.03 4.76
C GLU A 39 -23.50 -16.20 6.14
N THR A 40 -23.24 -17.32 6.79
CA THR A 40 -23.79 -17.64 8.10
C THR A 40 -23.33 -16.62 9.15
N ALA A 41 -22.03 -16.31 9.17
CA ALA A 41 -21.46 -15.34 10.10
C ALA A 41 -22.01 -13.92 9.87
N VAL A 42 -22.12 -13.48 8.60
CA VAL A 42 -22.68 -12.16 8.27
C VAL A 42 -24.17 -12.09 8.67
N ARG A 43 -24.98 -13.12 8.41
CA ARG A 43 -26.38 -13.14 8.82
C ARG A 43 -26.53 -13.14 10.35
N ALA A 44 -25.67 -13.86 11.08
CA ALA A 44 -25.64 -13.80 12.53
C ALA A 44 -25.25 -12.39 13.04
N ALA A 45 -24.27 -11.76 12.42
CA ALA A 45 -23.86 -10.39 12.73
C ALA A 45 -25.00 -9.37 12.51
N ILE A 46 -25.76 -9.52 11.44
CA ILE A 46 -26.95 -8.70 11.16
C ILE A 46 -28.00 -8.88 12.26
N ALA A 47 -28.31 -10.14 12.61
CA ALA A 47 -29.33 -10.47 13.61
C ALA A 47 -28.94 -10.02 15.01
N GLY A 48 -27.66 -10.09 15.36
CA GLY A 48 -27.11 -9.68 16.64
C GLY A 48 -26.67 -8.21 16.69
N GLU A 49 -26.81 -7.46 15.60
CA GLU A 49 -26.29 -6.08 15.45
C GLU A 49 -24.79 -5.94 15.83
N GLN A 50 -24.03 -7.02 15.63
CA GLN A 50 -22.62 -7.11 16.02
C GLN A 50 -21.69 -6.95 14.81
N PRO A 51 -20.93 -5.84 14.70
CA PRO A 51 -19.96 -5.65 13.62
C PRO A 51 -18.85 -6.70 13.63
N LEU A 52 -18.40 -7.08 12.43
CA LEU A 52 -17.30 -8.01 12.20
C LEU A 52 -16.03 -7.28 11.80
N GLU A 53 -14.91 -7.66 12.39
CA GLU A 53 -13.59 -7.35 11.86
C GLU A 53 -13.16 -8.44 10.88
N ILE A 54 -12.97 -8.11 9.61
CA ILE A 54 -12.58 -9.07 8.56
C ILE A 54 -11.07 -9.07 8.46
N ILE A 55 -10.45 -10.24 8.67
CA ILE A 55 -9.01 -10.42 8.55
C ILE A 55 -8.67 -11.64 7.68
N GLY A 56 -7.50 -11.60 7.04
CA GLY A 56 -6.76 -12.79 6.64
C GLY A 56 -5.72 -13.09 7.72
N ARG A 57 -4.45 -12.72 7.49
CA ARG A 57 -3.39 -12.85 8.51
C ARG A 57 -3.19 -11.60 9.38
N GLY A 58 -4.07 -10.62 9.30
CA GLY A 58 -4.03 -9.44 10.17
C GLY A 58 -2.92 -8.43 9.90
N SER A 59 -2.10 -8.60 8.86
CA SER A 59 -0.92 -7.75 8.56
C SER A 59 -1.23 -6.25 8.43
N LYS A 60 -2.49 -5.88 8.23
CA LYS A 60 -2.94 -4.49 8.04
C LYS A 60 -3.93 -4.02 9.11
N ARG A 61 -4.03 -4.72 10.24
CA ARG A 61 -4.95 -4.32 11.35
C ARG A 61 -4.61 -2.97 11.95
N LEU A 62 -3.32 -2.57 11.88
CA LEU A 62 -2.87 -1.27 12.36
C LEU A 62 -3.17 -0.11 11.39
N ILE A 63 -3.71 -0.37 10.20
CA ILE A 63 -4.14 0.66 9.24
C ILE A 63 -5.65 0.88 9.37
N GLY A 64 -6.06 2.13 9.34
CA GLY A 64 -7.46 2.52 9.50
C GLY A 64 -7.80 2.95 10.92
N GLN A 65 -9.05 3.34 11.11
CA GLN A 65 -9.58 3.65 12.44
C GLN A 65 -9.62 2.37 13.28
N PRO A 66 -9.36 2.44 14.59
CA PRO A 66 -9.61 1.33 15.50
C PRO A 66 -11.11 0.99 15.51
N MET A 67 -11.40 -0.29 15.27
CA MET A 67 -12.80 -0.75 15.22
C MET A 67 -13.28 -1.22 16.60
N ALA A 68 -14.52 -0.91 16.93
CA ALA A 68 -15.17 -1.34 18.17
C ALA A 68 -15.99 -2.60 17.90
N THR A 69 -15.34 -3.78 17.84
CA THR A 69 -16.01 -5.08 17.72
C THR A 69 -15.21 -6.17 18.44
N ASN A 70 -15.91 -7.15 19.01
CA ASN A 70 -15.31 -8.33 19.62
C ASN A 70 -15.43 -9.58 18.70
N ALA A 71 -16.03 -9.46 17.51
CA ALA A 71 -16.17 -10.53 16.55
C ALA A 71 -15.18 -10.36 15.39
N VAL A 72 -14.32 -11.34 15.18
CA VAL A 72 -13.31 -11.38 14.12
C VAL A 72 -13.65 -12.50 13.15
N LEU A 73 -13.83 -12.16 11.88
CA LEU A 73 -14.01 -13.09 10.77
C LEU A 73 -12.63 -13.41 10.17
N ASP A 74 -12.08 -14.55 10.52
CA ASP A 74 -10.76 -15.00 10.08
C ASP A 74 -10.88 -15.86 8.81
N LEU A 75 -10.43 -15.29 7.68
CA LEU A 75 -10.43 -15.91 6.35
C LEU A 75 -9.17 -16.72 6.05
N SER A 76 -8.24 -16.88 6.99
CA SER A 76 -6.92 -17.50 6.73
C SER A 76 -7.02 -18.96 6.26
N ALA A 77 -8.11 -19.66 6.58
CA ALA A 77 -8.34 -21.02 6.11
C ALA A 77 -8.88 -21.10 4.68
N LEU A 78 -9.33 -20.00 4.08
CA LEU A 78 -9.61 -19.90 2.64
C LEU A 78 -8.30 -19.78 1.85
N ASN A 79 -7.50 -20.86 1.78
CA ASN A 79 -6.11 -20.83 1.35
C ASN A 79 -5.79 -21.68 0.12
N ALA A 80 -6.79 -22.00 -0.70
CA ALA A 80 -6.60 -22.79 -1.90
C ALA A 80 -6.28 -21.92 -3.14
N VAL A 81 -5.38 -22.42 -3.99
CA VAL A 81 -5.26 -21.99 -5.39
C VAL A 81 -6.33 -22.71 -6.19
N VAL A 82 -7.33 -21.96 -6.66
CA VAL A 82 -8.50 -22.52 -7.39
C VAL A 82 -8.12 -22.87 -8.82
N SER A 83 -7.43 -21.98 -9.52
CA SER A 83 -6.85 -22.25 -10.84
C SER A 83 -5.68 -21.30 -11.12
N TYR A 84 -4.70 -21.81 -11.87
CA TYR A 84 -3.63 -20.99 -12.42
C TYR A 84 -3.40 -21.41 -13.87
N GLU A 85 -3.55 -20.48 -14.76
CA GLU A 85 -3.42 -20.64 -16.21
C GLU A 85 -2.32 -19.72 -16.73
N PRO A 86 -1.05 -20.16 -16.64
CA PRO A 86 0.10 -19.30 -16.98
C PRO A 86 0.06 -18.74 -18.41
N ASN A 87 -0.41 -19.55 -19.38
CA ASN A 87 -0.51 -19.10 -20.77
C ASN A 87 -1.58 -18.02 -20.99
N GLU A 88 -2.61 -17.99 -20.15
CA GLU A 88 -3.66 -16.99 -20.18
C GLU A 88 -3.34 -15.80 -19.28
N LEU A 89 -2.24 -15.86 -18.52
CA LEU A 89 -1.82 -14.83 -17.56
C LEU A 89 -2.87 -14.56 -16.47
N ILE A 90 -3.55 -15.61 -15.99
CA ILE A 90 -4.63 -15.52 -15.03
C ILE A 90 -4.43 -16.50 -13.88
N ILE A 91 -4.61 -16.00 -12.66
CA ILE A 91 -4.67 -16.84 -11.46
C ILE A 91 -5.94 -16.55 -10.66
N THR A 92 -6.59 -17.59 -10.18
CA THR A 92 -7.73 -17.51 -9.28
C THR A 92 -7.39 -18.20 -7.97
N VAL A 93 -7.53 -17.48 -6.87
CA VAL A 93 -7.17 -17.97 -5.53
C VAL A 93 -8.23 -17.55 -4.50
N GLN A 94 -8.34 -18.31 -3.43
CA GLN A 94 -9.12 -17.91 -2.27
C GLN A 94 -8.46 -16.74 -1.54
N ALA A 95 -9.26 -15.90 -0.88
CA ALA A 95 -8.82 -14.64 -0.31
C ALA A 95 -7.79 -14.77 0.84
N GLY A 96 -7.80 -15.89 1.55
CA GLY A 96 -6.90 -16.18 2.66
C GLY A 96 -5.53 -16.73 2.25
N VAL A 97 -5.31 -17.05 0.95
CA VAL A 97 -4.00 -17.54 0.47
C VAL A 97 -2.92 -16.52 0.81
N PRO A 98 -1.78 -16.93 1.42
CA PRO A 98 -0.66 -16.04 1.67
C PRO A 98 -0.15 -15.42 0.37
N LEU A 99 0.05 -14.10 0.38
CA LEU A 99 0.55 -13.38 -0.79
C LEU A 99 1.93 -13.90 -1.24
N ALA A 100 2.79 -14.26 -0.27
CA ALA A 100 4.11 -14.81 -0.55
C ALA A 100 4.05 -16.12 -1.35
N ASP A 101 3.10 -17.01 -1.03
CA ASP A 101 2.95 -18.31 -1.71
C ASP A 101 2.51 -18.10 -3.16
N VAL A 102 1.59 -17.17 -3.40
CA VAL A 102 1.16 -16.83 -4.75
C VAL A 102 2.29 -16.16 -5.54
N MET A 103 3.04 -15.25 -4.91
CA MET A 103 4.20 -14.63 -5.57
C MET A 103 5.24 -15.67 -5.96
N SER A 104 5.55 -16.63 -5.08
CA SER A 104 6.46 -17.74 -5.39
C SER A 104 5.94 -18.64 -6.52
N LEU A 105 4.64 -18.95 -6.52
CA LEU A 105 4.00 -19.75 -7.54
C LEU A 105 4.09 -19.10 -8.93
N ILE A 106 3.73 -17.82 -9.06
CA ILE A 106 3.78 -17.12 -10.35
C ILE A 106 5.22 -16.87 -10.80
N ASP A 107 6.16 -16.62 -9.86
CA ASP A 107 7.58 -16.46 -10.15
C ASP A 107 8.19 -17.73 -10.73
N SER A 108 7.74 -18.93 -10.29
CA SER A 108 8.16 -20.22 -10.86
C SER A 108 7.84 -20.36 -12.36
N LYS A 109 6.95 -19.52 -12.89
CA LYS A 109 6.57 -19.42 -14.29
C LYS A 109 7.07 -18.13 -14.95
N SER A 110 8.06 -17.47 -14.34
CA SER A 110 8.61 -16.18 -14.78
C SER A 110 7.51 -15.11 -14.94
N GLN A 111 6.54 -15.10 -14.05
CA GLN A 111 5.44 -14.14 -14.00
C GLN A 111 5.45 -13.35 -12.70
N GLN A 112 4.73 -12.23 -12.68
CA GLN A 112 4.68 -11.31 -11.55
C GLN A 112 3.35 -10.57 -11.48
N PHE A 113 3.02 -10.01 -10.30
CA PHE A 113 2.05 -8.95 -10.19
C PHE A 113 2.70 -7.61 -10.59
N ALA A 114 2.32 -7.09 -11.76
CA ALA A 114 2.94 -5.89 -12.31
C ALA A 114 2.74 -4.63 -11.45
N PHE A 115 1.68 -4.57 -10.63
CA PHE A 115 1.41 -3.45 -9.72
C PHE A 115 2.28 -3.45 -8.45
N GLU A 116 3.16 -4.43 -8.27
CA GLU A 116 4.08 -4.57 -7.13
C GLU A 116 3.37 -4.44 -5.78
N PRO A 117 2.78 -5.52 -5.25
CA PRO A 117 2.16 -5.50 -3.93
C PRO A 117 3.14 -4.98 -2.87
N VAL A 118 2.69 -3.99 -2.08
CA VAL A 118 3.49 -3.40 -1.02
C VAL A 118 3.50 -4.33 0.20
N ASP A 119 4.69 -4.67 0.68
CA ASP A 119 4.85 -5.31 1.97
C ASP A 119 4.89 -4.26 3.09
N THR A 120 3.84 -4.23 3.88
CA THR A 120 3.72 -3.28 4.99
C THR A 120 4.32 -3.81 6.30
N SER A 121 4.91 -5.01 6.31
CA SER A 121 5.40 -5.66 7.54
C SER A 121 6.52 -4.84 8.20
N ALA A 122 7.51 -4.40 7.43
CA ALA A 122 8.59 -3.56 7.93
C ALA A 122 8.07 -2.21 8.45
N LEU A 123 7.15 -1.59 7.72
CA LEU A 123 6.58 -0.29 8.10
C LEU A 123 5.75 -0.36 9.38
N LEU A 124 4.99 -1.44 9.59
CA LEU A 124 4.06 -1.59 10.72
C LEU A 124 4.63 -2.39 11.90
N GLY A 125 5.80 -3.01 11.75
CA GLY A 125 6.41 -3.87 12.77
C GLY A 125 5.78 -5.25 12.86
N GLY A 126 5.08 -5.71 11.80
CA GLY A 126 4.52 -7.06 11.69
C GLY A 126 5.47 -8.05 11.02
N GLY A 127 5.21 -9.36 11.16
CA GLY A 127 6.06 -10.42 10.63
C GLY A 127 5.65 -10.97 9.25
N GLU A 128 4.50 -10.60 8.69
CA GLU A 128 3.94 -11.23 7.50
C GLU A 128 3.40 -10.22 6.47
N ILE A 129 3.63 -10.51 5.19
CA ILE A 129 3.14 -9.71 4.05
C ILE A 129 1.60 -9.72 3.93
N GLY A 130 0.94 -10.73 4.49
CA GLY A 130 -0.51 -10.87 4.49
C GLY A 130 -1.06 -11.81 3.42
N THR A 131 -2.33 -11.61 3.04
CA THR A 131 -3.09 -12.47 2.11
C THR A 131 -3.50 -11.73 0.85
N ILE A 132 -3.87 -12.49 -0.18
CA ILE A 132 -4.38 -11.95 -1.46
C ILE A 132 -5.64 -11.10 -1.26
N GLY A 133 -6.58 -11.53 -0.42
CA GLY A 133 -7.76 -10.73 -0.09
C GLY A 133 -7.41 -9.43 0.62
N GLY A 134 -6.47 -9.48 1.58
CA GLY A 134 -5.98 -8.31 2.29
C GLY A 134 -5.22 -7.33 1.37
N MET A 135 -4.45 -7.84 0.41
CA MET A 135 -3.78 -7.04 -0.63
C MET A 135 -4.82 -6.35 -1.54
N SER A 136 -5.80 -7.12 -2.03
CA SER A 136 -6.85 -6.61 -2.91
C SER A 136 -7.72 -5.57 -2.21
N GLY A 137 -8.11 -5.85 -0.96
CA GLY A 137 -8.92 -4.94 -0.16
C GLY A 137 -8.20 -3.65 0.23
N ALA A 138 -6.89 -3.68 0.44
CA ALA A 138 -6.10 -2.48 0.77
C ALA A 138 -5.80 -1.61 -0.47
N GLY A 139 -5.64 -2.20 -1.65
CA GLY A 139 -5.42 -1.48 -2.89
C GLY A 139 -4.09 -0.72 -2.97
N LEU A 140 -3.10 -1.07 -2.14
CA LEU A 140 -1.76 -0.48 -2.17
C LEU A 140 -0.98 -1.00 -3.39
N ALA A 141 -0.21 -0.13 -4.02
CA ALA A 141 0.61 -0.45 -5.17
C ALA A 141 2.00 0.17 -5.05
N GLY A 142 3.01 -0.52 -5.55
CA GLY A 142 4.40 -0.10 -5.56
C GLY A 142 4.77 0.81 -6.72
N PRO A 143 6.08 0.96 -6.98
CA PRO A 143 6.63 1.94 -7.92
C PRO A 143 6.16 1.79 -9.37
N ARG A 144 5.89 0.56 -9.87
CA ARG A 144 5.38 0.36 -11.24
C ARG A 144 3.97 0.87 -11.48
N ARG A 145 3.28 1.40 -10.47
CA ARG A 145 1.93 1.92 -10.64
C ARG A 145 1.83 2.94 -11.77
N VAL A 146 2.86 3.76 -11.98
CA VAL A 146 2.88 4.77 -13.05
C VAL A 146 2.80 4.17 -14.45
N LYS A 147 3.23 2.91 -14.60
CA LYS A 147 3.24 2.16 -15.85
C LYS A 147 2.15 1.10 -15.91
N ALA A 148 2.01 0.33 -14.83
CA ALA A 148 1.19 -0.89 -14.80
C ALA A 148 -0.20 -0.67 -14.17
N GLY A 149 -0.46 0.47 -13.54
CA GLY A 149 -1.65 0.66 -12.73
C GLY A 149 -1.54 0.02 -11.34
N GLY A 150 -2.67 -0.10 -10.64
CA GLY A 150 -2.75 -0.74 -9.32
C GLY A 150 -3.48 -2.08 -9.36
N VAL A 151 -3.68 -2.70 -8.20
CA VAL A 151 -4.43 -3.96 -8.08
C VAL A 151 -5.81 -3.88 -8.73
N ARG A 152 -6.47 -2.73 -8.64
CA ARG A 152 -7.76 -2.44 -9.27
C ARG A 152 -7.76 -2.71 -10.78
N ASP A 153 -6.64 -2.48 -11.45
CA ASP A 153 -6.49 -2.63 -12.90
C ASP A 153 -6.16 -4.09 -13.30
N HIS A 154 -5.82 -4.92 -12.31
CA HIS A 154 -5.46 -6.33 -12.46
C HIS A 154 -6.50 -7.28 -11.86
N LEU A 155 -7.48 -6.79 -11.10
CA LEU A 155 -8.55 -7.59 -10.50
C LEU A 155 -9.65 -7.84 -11.54
N LEU A 156 -9.69 -9.06 -12.07
CA LEU A 156 -10.58 -9.46 -13.16
C LEU A 156 -11.92 -10.03 -12.65
N GLY A 157 -11.92 -10.72 -11.53
CA GLY A 157 -13.10 -11.32 -10.96
C GLY A 157 -13.04 -11.45 -9.44
N VAL A 158 -14.20 -11.44 -8.81
CA VAL A 158 -14.36 -11.60 -7.35
C VAL A 158 -15.58 -12.44 -7.06
N HIS A 159 -15.44 -13.42 -6.15
CA HIS A 159 -16.55 -13.98 -5.41
C HIS A 159 -16.54 -13.35 -4.02
N ALA A 160 -17.69 -12.89 -3.55
CA ALA A 160 -17.78 -12.20 -2.28
C ALA A 160 -19.15 -12.40 -1.63
N VAL A 161 -19.23 -12.13 -0.34
CA VAL A 161 -20.47 -12.07 0.44
C VAL A 161 -20.73 -10.61 0.82
N SER A 162 -21.92 -10.12 0.51
CA SER A 162 -22.36 -8.76 0.84
C SER A 162 -22.71 -8.62 2.34
N GLY A 163 -22.93 -7.39 2.82
CA GLY A 163 -23.48 -7.12 4.14
C GLY A 163 -24.95 -7.49 4.32
N PHE A 164 -25.59 -8.08 3.29
CA PHE A 164 -26.89 -8.78 3.42
C PHE A 164 -26.71 -10.26 3.79
N GLY A 165 -25.50 -10.79 3.74
CA GLY A 165 -25.20 -12.21 3.90
C GLY A 165 -25.47 -13.03 2.63
N ASP A 166 -25.49 -12.37 1.47
CA ASP A 166 -25.72 -13.03 0.17
C ASP A 166 -24.43 -13.09 -0.64
N SER A 167 -24.10 -14.28 -1.14
CA SER A 167 -22.99 -14.49 -2.06
C SER A 167 -23.29 -13.90 -3.43
N PHE A 168 -22.29 -13.28 -4.03
CA PHE A 168 -22.36 -12.80 -5.41
C PHE A 168 -21.02 -12.99 -6.11
N LYS A 169 -21.07 -12.99 -7.45
CA LYS A 169 -19.92 -13.04 -8.32
C LYS A 169 -19.93 -11.83 -9.23
N THR A 170 -18.78 -11.22 -9.43
CA THR A 170 -18.60 -10.12 -10.38
C THR A 170 -17.33 -10.30 -11.19
N GLY A 171 -17.33 -9.86 -12.46
CA GLY A 171 -16.22 -10.10 -13.38
C GLY A 171 -16.07 -11.57 -13.75
N GLY A 172 -14.88 -11.99 -14.16
CA GLY A 172 -14.58 -13.34 -14.58
C GLY A 172 -13.16 -13.49 -15.09
N LYS A 173 -12.87 -14.55 -15.86
CA LYS A 173 -11.57 -14.82 -16.46
C LYS A 173 -11.28 -14.01 -17.74
N VAL A 174 -12.09 -13.00 -18.07
CA VAL A 174 -11.95 -12.20 -19.28
C VAL A 174 -11.45 -10.80 -18.96
N VAL A 175 -10.54 -10.29 -19.76
CA VAL A 175 -9.92 -8.97 -19.56
C VAL A 175 -10.91 -7.82 -19.79
N LYS A 176 -11.99 -8.06 -20.55
CA LYS A 176 -13.01 -7.06 -20.86
C LYS A 176 -14.38 -7.52 -20.36
N ASN A 177 -14.88 -6.87 -19.30
CA ASN A 177 -16.28 -6.98 -18.92
C ASN A 177 -17.10 -6.04 -19.83
N VAL A 178 -18.03 -6.61 -20.60
CA VAL A 178 -18.88 -5.84 -21.56
C VAL A 178 -20.30 -5.65 -21.06
N THR A 179 -20.68 -6.28 -19.96
CA THR A 179 -22.03 -6.22 -19.39
C THR A 179 -21.99 -5.94 -17.90
N GLY A 180 -22.82 -4.98 -17.45
CA GLY A 180 -22.96 -4.64 -16.04
C GLY A 180 -21.87 -3.71 -15.48
N TYR A 181 -22.00 -3.41 -14.19
CA TYR A 181 -21.04 -2.58 -13.47
C TYR A 181 -19.76 -3.37 -13.14
N ASP A 182 -18.61 -2.71 -13.22
CA ASP A 182 -17.32 -3.29 -12.81
C ASP A 182 -17.15 -3.18 -11.28
N LEU A 183 -17.80 -4.08 -10.56
CA LEU A 183 -17.74 -4.12 -9.11
C LEU A 183 -16.34 -4.56 -8.59
N CYS A 184 -15.55 -5.27 -9.41
CA CYS A 184 -14.16 -5.59 -9.04
C CYS A 184 -13.37 -4.32 -8.73
N LYS A 185 -13.55 -3.27 -9.53
CA LYS A 185 -12.88 -1.99 -9.32
C LYS A 185 -13.40 -1.22 -8.11
N LEU A 186 -14.64 -1.47 -7.69
CA LEU A 186 -15.21 -0.89 -6.48
C LEU A 186 -14.72 -1.61 -5.22
N LEU A 187 -14.58 -2.94 -5.29
CA LEU A 187 -14.11 -3.75 -4.16
C LEU A 187 -12.61 -3.60 -3.90
N ALA A 188 -11.80 -3.35 -4.94
CA ALA A 188 -10.38 -3.05 -4.79
C ALA A 188 -10.18 -1.75 -4.00
N GLY A 189 -9.48 -1.82 -2.87
CA GLY A 189 -9.25 -0.67 -2.00
C GLY A 189 -10.42 -0.30 -1.08
N SER A 190 -11.45 -1.16 -0.97
CA SER A 190 -12.61 -0.95 -0.08
C SER A 190 -12.35 -1.27 1.40
N TRP A 191 -11.19 -1.81 1.74
CA TRP A 191 -10.82 -2.23 3.10
C TRP A 191 -11.81 -3.19 3.76
N GLY A 192 -12.53 -3.98 2.93
CA GLY A 192 -13.54 -4.93 3.41
C GLY A 192 -14.81 -4.27 3.99
N THR A 193 -15.09 -2.99 3.66
CA THR A 193 -16.26 -2.27 4.15
C THR A 193 -17.49 -2.41 3.25
N LEU A 194 -17.36 -3.08 2.10
CA LEU A 194 -18.46 -3.29 1.15
C LEU A 194 -18.87 -4.76 1.07
N ALA A 195 -17.91 -5.67 1.07
CA ALA A 195 -18.15 -7.10 0.99
C ALA A 195 -16.95 -7.88 1.53
N VAL A 196 -17.18 -9.13 1.91
CA VAL A 196 -16.16 -10.11 2.28
C VAL A 196 -15.75 -10.86 1.02
N MET A 197 -14.59 -10.57 0.46
CA MET A 197 -14.05 -11.33 -0.67
C MET A 197 -13.65 -12.73 -0.21
N THR A 198 -14.16 -13.76 -0.87
CA THR A 198 -13.84 -15.17 -0.59
C THR A 198 -12.88 -15.75 -1.63
N GLU A 199 -12.98 -15.28 -2.88
CA GLU A 199 -12.13 -15.69 -3.99
C GLU A 199 -11.84 -14.49 -4.89
N VAL A 200 -10.63 -14.40 -5.45
CA VAL A 200 -10.23 -13.36 -6.37
C VAL A 200 -9.52 -13.93 -7.59
N THR A 201 -9.83 -13.38 -8.75
CA THR A 201 -9.18 -13.67 -10.03
C THR A 201 -8.32 -12.48 -10.42
N LEU A 202 -7.03 -12.69 -10.59
CA LEU A 202 -6.04 -11.65 -10.86
C LEU A 202 -5.33 -11.91 -12.18
N LYS A 203 -5.07 -10.83 -12.91
CA LYS A 203 -4.14 -10.83 -14.05
C LYS A 203 -2.72 -10.82 -13.52
N VAL A 204 -1.89 -11.71 -14.05
CA VAL A 204 -0.43 -11.69 -13.89
C VAL A 204 0.24 -11.23 -15.19
N MET A 205 1.49 -10.86 -15.14
CA MET A 205 2.26 -10.41 -16.30
C MET A 205 3.59 -11.15 -16.37
N PRO A 206 4.16 -11.36 -17.55
CA PRO A 206 5.52 -11.87 -17.66
C PRO A 206 6.49 -10.98 -16.89
N ARG A 207 7.46 -11.57 -16.22
CA ARG A 207 8.57 -10.84 -15.61
C ARG A 207 9.50 -10.32 -16.72
N PRO A 208 9.96 -9.06 -16.66
CA PRO A 208 10.91 -8.54 -17.62
C PRO A 208 12.23 -9.36 -17.55
N GLU A 209 12.88 -9.51 -18.70
CA GLU A 209 14.15 -10.23 -18.82
C GLU A 209 15.27 -9.54 -18.05
N SER A 210 15.25 -8.21 -18.05
CA SER A 210 16.28 -7.39 -17.40
C SER A 210 15.70 -6.12 -16.81
N GLU A 211 16.38 -5.60 -15.79
CA GLU A 211 16.10 -4.34 -15.13
C GLU A 211 17.35 -3.45 -15.12
N ARG A 212 17.17 -2.16 -15.40
CA ARG A 212 18.19 -1.11 -15.33
C ARG A 212 17.68 0.06 -14.52
N THR A 213 18.46 0.51 -13.56
CA THR A 213 18.15 1.71 -12.79
C THR A 213 19.22 2.77 -13.02
N LEU A 214 18.78 3.93 -13.50
CA LEU A 214 19.61 5.13 -13.55
C LEU A 214 19.58 5.77 -12.16
N VAL A 215 20.74 6.04 -11.59
CA VAL A 215 20.92 6.61 -10.27
C VAL A 215 21.56 7.99 -10.41
N LEU A 216 20.87 9.04 -9.94
CA LEU A 216 21.39 10.40 -9.79
C LEU A 216 21.54 10.68 -8.29
N ARG A 217 22.69 11.23 -7.90
CA ARG A 217 23.00 11.49 -6.48
C ARG A 217 23.03 12.96 -6.16
N GLY A 218 22.68 13.29 -4.90
CA GLY A 218 22.84 14.63 -4.35
C GLY A 218 21.84 15.68 -4.85
N LEU A 219 20.78 15.27 -5.58
CA LEU A 219 19.75 16.20 -6.00
C LEU A 219 18.90 16.64 -4.80
N ASP A 220 18.50 17.90 -4.77
CA ASP A 220 17.42 18.36 -3.91
C ASP A 220 16.05 17.89 -4.44
N ASP A 221 15.03 17.93 -3.59
CA ASP A 221 13.69 17.43 -3.89
C ASP A 221 13.06 18.03 -5.16
N LEU A 222 13.27 19.34 -5.39
CA LEU A 222 12.71 20.05 -6.55
C LEU A 222 13.41 19.64 -7.84
N THR A 223 14.73 19.54 -7.79
CA THR A 223 15.55 19.10 -8.94
C THR A 223 15.31 17.63 -9.24
N ALA A 224 15.20 16.79 -8.21
CA ALA A 224 14.85 15.37 -8.34
C ALA A 224 13.46 15.20 -8.97
N ASN A 225 12.47 15.97 -8.53
CA ASN A 225 11.11 15.91 -9.10
C ASN A 225 11.11 16.31 -10.60
N ARG A 226 11.90 17.33 -10.99
CA ARG A 226 12.08 17.69 -12.41
C ARG A 226 12.76 16.58 -13.21
N ALA A 227 13.80 15.95 -12.66
CA ALA A 227 14.47 14.82 -13.31
C ALA A 227 13.52 13.63 -13.51
N MET A 228 12.74 13.26 -12.49
CA MET A 228 11.73 12.21 -12.57
C MET A 228 10.64 12.53 -13.60
N THR A 229 10.17 13.78 -13.64
CA THR A 229 9.17 14.24 -14.64
C THR A 229 9.74 14.15 -16.05
N ALA A 230 10.98 14.58 -16.28
CA ALA A 230 11.65 14.47 -17.57
C ALA A 230 11.82 13.01 -18.00
N ALA A 231 12.18 12.12 -17.07
CA ALA A 231 12.30 10.69 -17.31
C ALA A 231 10.97 10.05 -17.73
N LEU A 232 9.90 10.28 -16.96
CA LEU A 232 8.58 9.72 -17.21
C LEU A 232 7.92 10.30 -18.48
N GLY A 233 8.24 11.55 -18.85
CA GLY A 233 7.79 12.18 -20.08
C GLY A 233 8.60 11.79 -21.32
N SER A 234 9.68 11.01 -21.15
CA SER A 234 10.54 10.57 -22.26
C SER A 234 9.93 9.40 -23.03
N PRO A 235 10.39 9.15 -24.29
CA PRO A 235 9.92 7.99 -25.07
C PRO A 235 10.54 6.65 -24.65
N PHE A 236 11.28 6.61 -23.53
CA PHE A 236 12.08 5.44 -23.14
C PHE A 236 11.35 4.43 -22.27
N ASP A 237 10.03 4.56 -22.13
CA ASP A 237 9.18 3.57 -21.45
C ASP A 237 9.59 3.29 -19.99
N VAL A 238 9.81 4.36 -19.23
CA VAL A 238 10.18 4.32 -17.81
C VAL A 238 9.10 3.62 -17.01
N SER A 239 9.48 2.62 -16.18
CA SER A 239 8.54 1.82 -15.39
C SER A 239 8.36 2.33 -13.97
N ALA A 240 9.31 3.10 -13.43
CA ALA A 240 9.23 3.71 -12.11
C ALA A 240 10.21 4.87 -11.98
N ALA A 241 9.88 5.85 -11.11
CA ALA A 241 10.76 6.95 -10.76
C ALA A 241 10.52 7.34 -9.29
N ALA A 242 11.61 7.37 -8.49
CA ALA A 242 11.57 7.60 -7.05
C ALA A 242 12.73 8.48 -6.60
N HIS A 243 12.57 9.13 -5.43
CA HIS A 243 13.62 9.92 -4.81
C HIS A 243 13.62 9.74 -3.29
N ALA A 244 14.78 9.51 -2.73
CA ALA A 244 15.02 9.51 -1.28
C ALA A 244 16.02 10.61 -0.92
N PRO A 245 15.58 11.66 -0.21
CA PRO A 245 16.46 12.72 0.30
C PRO A 245 17.49 12.18 1.27
N ALA A 246 18.59 12.93 1.43
CA ALA A 246 19.69 12.56 2.33
C ALA A 246 19.26 12.36 3.79
N SER A 247 18.25 13.09 4.26
CA SER A 247 17.70 12.98 5.61
C SER A 247 17.04 11.61 5.85
N ALA A 248 16.26 11.12 4.88
CA ALA A 248 15.63 9.81 4.94
C ALA A 248 16.64 8.64 4.84
N LEU A 249 17.88 8.92 4.41
CA LEU A 249 19.00 7.97 4.31
C LEU A 249 20.09 8.23 5.37
N ALA A 250 19.73 8.91 6.47
CA ALA A 250 20.67 9.19 7.56
C ALA A 250 21.13 7.92 8.28
N ALA A 251 20.32 6.86 8.29
CA ALA A 251 20.67 5.51 8.68
C ALA A 251 20.87 4.63 7.45
N GLU A 252 21.59 3.52 7.60
CA GLU A 252 21.71 2.53 6.54
C GLU A 252 20.35 1.89 6.24
N VAL A 253 19.93 1.97 4.99
CA VAL A 253 18.68 1.36 4.51
C VAL A 253 19.05 0.21 3.56
N PRO A 254 18.65 -1.04 3.88
CA PRO A 254 18.90 -2.17 3.00
C PRO A 254 18.43 -1.89 1.57
N GLY A 255 19.29 -2.18 0.58
CA GLY A 255 19.02 -1.94 -0.83
C GLY A 255 19.30 -0.52 -1.32
N LEU A 256 19.18 0.51 -0.50
CA LEU A 256 19.51 1.89 -0.88
C LEU A 256 20.93 2.29 -0.47
N GLY A 257 21.45 1.74 0.61
CA GLY A 257 22.79 2.06 1.11
C GLY A 257 23.92 1.74 0.11
N ALA A 258 23.76 0.71 -0.70
CA ALA A 258 24.71 0.35 -1.75
C ALA A 258 24.68 1.32 -2.96
N LEU A 259 23.61 2.10 -3.12
CA LEU A 259 23.46 3.05 -4.24
C LEU A 259 23.87 4.48 -3.91
N GLY A 260 24.15 4.79 -2.65
CA GLY A 260 24.59 6.12 -2.21
C GLY A 260 25.59 6.02 -1.07
N SER A 261 26.49 7.01 -0.98
CA SER A 261 27.25 7.21 0.25
C SER A 261 26.28 7.53 1.38
N PRO A 262 26.58 7.17 2.64
CA PRO A 262 25.74 7.55 3.76
C PRO A 262 25.43 9.05 3.71
N ARG A 263 24.15 9.41 3.88
CA ARG A 263 23.64 10.79 3.86
C ARG A 263 23.71 11.52 2.51
N GLN A 264 23.68 10.79 1.41
CA GLN A 264 23.52 11.40 0.08
C GLN A 264 22.17 11.04 -0.50
N ALA A 265 21.44 12.04 -1.00
CA ALA A 265 20.16 11.82 -1.68
C ALA A 265 20.34 10.95 -2.92
N VAL A 266 19.37 10.07 -3.21
CA VAL A 266 19.35 9.25 -4.42
C VAL A 266 18.05 9.44 -5.18
N THR A 267 18.15 9.65 -6.49
CA THR A 267 17.01 9.66 -7.42
C THR A 267 17.15 8.45 -8.34
N LEU A 268 16.12 7.65 -8.44
CA LEU A 268 16.11 6.37 -9.13
C LEU A 268 15.12 6.41 -10.28
N VAL A 269 15.53 5.97 -11.45
CA VAL A 269 14.66 5.83 -12.63
C VAL A 269 14.84 4.43 -13.22
N ARG A 270 13.75 3.64 -13.28
CA ARG A 270 13.77 2.24 -13.71
C ARG A 270 13.31 2.04 -15.13
N LEU A 271 14.06 1.23 -15.85
CA LEU A 271 13.74 0.70 -17.17
C LEU A 271 13.75 -0.83 -17.13
N GLU A 272 12.81 -1.46 -17.81
CA GLU A 272 12.65 -2.91 -17.81
C GLU A 272 12.34 -3.42 -19.21
N GLY A 273 12.63 -4.69 -19.46
CA GLY A 273 12.28 -5.38 -20.69
C GLY A 273 13.36 -6.31 -21.19
N ILE A 274 13.40 -6.53 -22.51
CA ILE A 274 14.44 -7.32 -23.19
C ILE A 274 15.79 -6.61 -23.01
N MET A 275 16.83 -7.34 -22.64
CA MET A 275 18.15 -6.82 -22.25
C MET A 275 18.72 -5.80 -23.25
N ALA A 276 18.76 -6.14 -24.55
CA ALA A 276 19.28 -5.25 -25.57
C ALA A 276 18.52 -3.91 -25.66
N SER A 277 17.18 -3.96 -25.54
CA SER A 277 16.32 -2.78 -25.54
C SER A 277 16.49 -1.97 -24.26
N ALA A 278 16.55 -2.62 -23.09
CA ALA A 278 16.73 -1.95 -21.81
C ALA A 278 18.07 -1.20 -21.76
N ASN A 279 19.17 -1.81 -22.24
CA ASN A 279 20.48 -1.18 -22.31
C ASN A 279 20.49 0.05 -23.23
N HIS A 280 19.92 -0.06 -24.43
CA HIS A 280 19.86 1.07 -25.35
C HIS A 280 19.04 2.23 -24.80
N ARG A 281 17.85 1.94 -24.22
CA ARG A 281 17.00 2.95 -23.62
C ARG A 281 17.64 3.61 -22.41
N ALA A 282 18.36 2.83 -21.59
CA ALA A 282 19.07 3.35 -20.43
C ALA A 282 20.18 4.33 -20.84
N ALA A 283 20.98 3.97 -21.85
CA ALA A 283 22.03 4.86 -22.39
C ALA A 283 21.44 6.16 -22.99
N SER A 284 20.33 6.07 -23.73
CA SER A 284 19.67 7.22 -24.32
C SER A 284 19.00 8.11 -23.26
N LEU A 285 18.37 7.51 -22.25
CA LEU A 285 17.77 8.24 -21.14
C LEU A 285 18.85 8.93 -20.28
N ALA A 286 20.02 8.30 -20.10
CA ALA A 286 21.14 8.92 -19.40
C ALA A 286 21.60 10.21 -20.08
N GLN A 287 21.64 10.26 -21.43
CA GLN A 287 21.93 11.48 -22.17
C GLN A 287 20.86 12.57 -21.93
N THR A 288 19.59 12.18 -21.90
CA THR A 288 18.47 13.11 -21.63
C THR A 288 18.54 13.69 -20.22
N LEU A 289 18.96 12.89 -19.25
CA LEU A 289 19.06 13.30 -17.84
C LEU A 289 20.41 13.89 -17.45
N ALA A 290 21.40 13.90 -18.33
CA ALA A 290 22.73 14.48 -18.08
C ALA A 290 22.73 15.91 -17.52
N PRO A 291 21.79 16.81 -17.90
CA PRO A 291 21.72 18.14 -17.30
C PRO A 291 21.42 18.16 -15.79
N PHE A 292 20.92 17.08 -15.22
CA PHE A 292 20.62 16.96 -13.78
C PHE A 292 21.84 16.47 -12.97
N GLY A 293 22.86 15.93 -13.58
CA GLY A 293 24.07 15.46 -12.91
C GLY A 293 24.66 14.17 -13.49
N ALA A 294 25.67 13.65 -12.81
CA ALA A 294 26.28 12.37 -13.17
C ALA A 294 25.31 11.23 -12.93
N ILE A 295 25.30 10.26 -13.85
CA ILE A 295 24.40 9.11 -13.82
C ILE A 295 25.21 7.83 -13.76
N GLU A 296 24.86 6.99 -12.82
CA GLU A 296 25.30 5.59 -12.77
C GLU A 296 24.14 4.69 -13.19
N ILE A 297 24.44 3.65 -13.95
CA ILE A 297 23.45 2.61 -14.31
C ILE A 297 23.72 1.38 -13.46
N VAL A 298 22.73 0.98 -12.67
CA VAL A 298 22.74 -0.20 -11.82
C VAL A 298 21.81 -1.25 -12.41
N GLU A 299 22.27 -2.49 -12.40
CA GLU A 299 21.61 -3.60 -13.10
C GLU A 299 21.07 -4.64 -12.10
N ASP A 300 19.99 -5.31 -12.51
CA ASP A 300 19.45 -6.54 -11.94
C ASP A 300 19.32 -6.56 -10.39
N ALA A 301 20.04 -7.43 -9.67
CA ALA A 301 19.80 -7.65 -8.24
C ALA A 301 19.99 -6.41 -7.35
N PRO A 302 21.04 -5.59 -7.48
CA PRO A 302 21.16 -4.34 -6.74
C PRO A 302 20.04 -3.34 -7.08
N SER A 303 19.61 -3.28 -8.35
CA SER A 303 18.46 -2.49 -8.78
C SER A 303 17.18 -2.96 -8.09
N GLY A 304 16.87 -4.27 -8.17
CA GLY A 304 15.71 -4.87 -7.54
C GLY A 304 15.65 -4.63 -6.03
N ALA A 305 16.79 -4.72 -5.34
CA ALA A 305 16.86 -4.44 -3.90
C ALA A 305 16.52 -2.98 -3.56
N ALA A 306 16.95 -2.02 -4.38
CA ALA A 306 16.62 -0.63 -4.20
C ALA A 306 15.12 -0.35 -4.40
N TRP A 307 14.52 -0.93 -5.43
CA TRP A 307 13.09 -0.78 -5.67
C TRP A 307 12.24 -1.48 -4.61
N GLN A 308 12.71 -2.60 -4.07
CA GLN A 308 12.07 -3.21 -2.91
C GLN A 308 12.08 -2.27 -1.70
N ALA A 309 13.20 -1.60 -1.42
CA ALA A 309 13.30 -0.66 -0.32
C ALA A 309 12.34 0.54 -0.47
N ILE A 310 12.18 1.08 -1.68
CA ILE A 310 11.19 2.13 -1.98
C ILE A 310 9.77 1.59 -1.83
N ARG A 311 9.45 0.43 -2.44
CA ARG A 311 8.13 -0.20 -2.42
C ARG A 311 7.64 -0.46 -1.01
N ASP A 312 8.51 -0.99 -0.15
CA ASP A 312 8.18 -1.44 1.20
C ASP A 312 8.46 -0.37 2.27
N VAL A 313 8.83 0.85 1.81
CA VAL A 313 9.04 2.04 2.65
C VAL A 313 10.09 1.78 3.74
N LEU A 314 11.16 1.03 3.43
CA LEU A 314 12.18 0.62 4.40
C LEU A 314 12.88 1.79 5.12
N PRO A 315 13.05 3.01 4.53
CA PRO A 315 13.56 4.18 5.29
C PRO A 315 12.75 4.49 6.55
N PHE A 316 11.48 4.10 6.59
CA PHE A 316 10.56 4.36 7.72
C PHE A 316 10.15 3.06 8.45
N ALA A 317 10.97 2.02 8.38
CA ALA A 317 10.70 0.77 9.07
C ALA A 317 10.47 0.99 10.58
N ALA A 318 9.56 0.19 11.16
CA ALA A 318 9.16 0.32 12.57
C ALA A 318 10.30 0.02 13.56
N ASN A 319 11.27 -0.79 13.15
CA ASN A 319 12.48 -1.08 13.94
C ASN A 319 13.64 -0.11 13.66
N GLY A 320 13.45 0.87 12.79
CA GLY A 320 14.45 1.90 12.45
C GLY A 320 14.39 3.12 13.36
N ALA A 321 15.24 4.10 13.08
CA ALA A 321 15.35 5.35 13.85
C ALA A 321 14.04 6.14 13.92
N LEU A 322 13.20 6.06 12.88
CA LEU A 322 11.90 6.73 12.78
C LEU A 322 10.72 5.80 13.13
N GLY A 323 10.98 4.65 13.76
CA GLY A 323 9.97 3.64 14.04
C GLY A 323 8.79 4.14 14.89
N ALA A 324 9.04 5.08 15.79
CA ALA A 324 8.00 5.69 16.63
C ALA A 324 7.22 6.82 15.93
N TRP A 325 7.64 7.25 14.74
CA TRP A 325 7.03 8.38 14.07
C TRP A 325 5.77 7.98 13.30
N PRO A 326 4.68 8.78 13.38
CA PRO A 326 3.55 8.64 12.47
C PRO A 326 4.00 8.72 11.00
N VAL A 327 3.42 7.87 10.15
CA VAL A 327 3.72 7.87 8.72
C VAL A 327 2.48 8.14 7.90
N TRP A 328 2.56 9.17 7.09
CA TRP A 328 1.55 9.57 6.13
C TRP A 328 1.89 9.04 4.74
N ARG A 329 0.88 8.53 4.04
CA ARG A 329 0.90 8.24 2.62
C ARG A 329 0.10 9.33 1.91
N ILE A 330 0.76 10.12 1.09
CA ILE A 330 0.20 11.30 0.42
C ILE A 330 0.24 11.07 -1.08
N VAL A 331 -0.90 11.25 -1.74
CA VAL A 331 -1.01 11.20 -3.20
C VAL A 331 -1.37 12.59 -3.69
N CYS A 332 -0.63 13.09 -4.68
CA CYS A 332 -0.82 14.42 -5.25
C CYS A 332 -0.50 14.40 -6.76
N PRO A 333 -0.79 15.49 -7.50
CA PRO A 333 -0.27 15.64 -8.85
C PRO A 333 1.26 15.53 -8.85
N PRO A 334 1.89 14.70 -9.72
CA PRO A 334 3.32 14.45 -9.69
C PRO A 334 4.18 15.73 -9.75
N ALA A 335 3.76 16.72 -10.51
CA ALA A 335 4.49 18.00 -10.62
C ALA A 335 4.51 18.80 -9.31
N ALA A 336 3.57 18.59 -8.39
CA ALA A 336 3.51 19.27 -7.09
C ALA A 336 4.30 18.54 -6.00
N GLY A 337 4.72 17.30 -6.25
CA GLY A 337 5.28 16.42 -5.22
C GLY A 337 6.51 16.97 -4.55
N GLY A 338 7.50 17.42 -5.31
CA GLY A 338 8.76 17.95 -4.77
C GLY A 338 8.55 19.16 -3.86
N GLU A 339 7.72 20.11 -4.28
CA GLU A 339 7.39 21.30 -3.47
C GLU A 339 6.61 20.93 -2.21
N LEU A 340 5.59 20.07 -2.34
CA LEU A 340 4.75 19.64 -1.22
C LEU A 340 5.57 18.87 -0.17
N GLY A 341 6.38 17.91 -0.58
CA GLY A 341 7.18 17.11 0.35
C GLY A 341 8.24 17.96 1.05
N GLN A 342 8.97 18.81 0.32
CA GLN A 342 9.94 19.73 0.91
C GLN A 342 9.28 20.71 1.90
N ALA A 343 8.09 21.24 1.55
CA ALA A 343 7.35 22.14 2.43
C ALA A 343 6.86 21.44 3.70
N LEU A 344 6.45 20.17 3.61
CA LEU A 344 6.10 19.36 4.78
C LEU A 344 7.33 19.10 5.66
N ALA A 345 8.42 18.62 5.07
CA ALA A 345 9.66 18.35 5.82
C ALA A 345 10.16 19.59 6.58
N ARG A 346 10.22 20.76 5.91
CA ARG A 346 10.63 22.02 6.53
C ARG A 346 9.69 22.48 7.66
N ALA A 347 8.38 22.35 7.46
CA ALA A 347 7.41 22.82 8.45
C ALA A 347 7.31 21.91 9.68
N THR A 348 7.65 20.63 9.56
CA THR A 348 7.45 19.63 10.60
C THR A 348 8.75 19.16 11.25
N GLY A 349 9.87 19.28 10.55
CA GLY A 349 11.13 18.59 10.89
C GLY A 349 11.08 17.09 10.57
N GLY A 350 10.16 16.67 9.71
CA GLY A 350 9.98 15.28 9.29
C GLY A 350 10.83 14.89 8.09
N ASP A 351 10.83 13.60 7.80
CA ASP A 351 11.50 13.02 6.63
C ASP A 351 10.47 12.55 5.59
N VAL A 352 10.84 12.68 4.32
CA VAL A 352 10.00 12.28 3.20
C VAL A 352 10.77 11.40 2.22
N ILE A 353 10.05 10.51 1.52
CA ILE A 353 10.53 9.87 0.29
C ILE A 353 9.45 9.99 -0.77
N TYR A 354 9.86 9.98 -2.02
CA TYR A 354 8.98 10.18 -3.17
C TYR A 354 8.98 8.94 -4.05
N ASP A 355 7.79 8.61 -4.56
CA ASP A 355 7.58 7.56 -5.56
C ASP A 355 6.62 8.08 -6.64
N TRP A 356 6.39 7.29 -7.67
CA TRP A 356 5.49 7.62 -8.79
C TRP A 356 5.85 8.95 -9.46
N GLY A 357 7.16 9.27 -9.54
CA GLY A 357 7.61 10.53 -10.12
C GLY A 357 7.21 11.79 -9.35
N GLY A 358 6.99 11.67 -8.05
CA GLY A 358 6.47 12.72 -7.17
C GLY A 358 4.97 12.61 -6.88
N GLY A 359 4.26 11.70 -7.54
CA GLY A 359 2.82 11.49 -7.32
C GLY A 359 2.46 10.79 -6.02
N LEU A 360 3.43 10.14 -5.38
CA LEU A 360 3.32 9.55 -4.05
C LEU A 360 4.44 10.08 -3.16
N ILE A 361 4.06 10.56 -1.98
CA ILE A 361 4.99 10.96 -0.92
C ILE A 361 4.69 10.11 0.31
N TRP A 362 5.72 9.49 0.87
CA TRP A 362 5.68 8.94 2.21
C TRP A 362 6.34 9.94 3.14
N ALA A 363 5.67 10.31 4.22
CA ALA A 363 6.18 11.31 5.17
C ALA A 363 6.15 10.74 6.59
N ALA A 364 7.32 10.56 7.18
CA ALA A 364 7.47 10.26 8.59
C ALA A 364 7.61 11.57 9.35
N LEU A 365 6.67 11.88 10.25
CA LEU A 365 6.61 13.15 10.95
C LEU A 365 6.89 12.98 12.44
N PRO A 366 7.60 13.93 13.10
CA PRO A 366 7.81 13.90 14.54
C PRO A 366 6.52 13.70 15.31
N PRO A 367 6.51 12.88 16.36
CA PRO A 367 5.31 12.56 17.13
C PRO A 367 4.65 13.81 17.72
N LYS A 368 3.36 13.99 17.42
CA LYS A 368 2.44 14.95 18.03
C LYS A 368 1.10 14.27 18.28
N ALA A 369 0.32 14.82 19.21
CA ALA A 369 -0.95 14.22 19.64
C ALA A 369 -1.98 14.03 18.50
N ASP A 370 -1.90 14.83 17.44
CA ASP A 370 -2.74 14.79 16.25
C ASP A 370 -2.02 14.24 15.01
N ALA A 371 -0.80 13.69 15.14
CA ALA A 371 0.09 13.33 14.03
C ALA A 371 0.25 14.46 12.99
N GLN A 372 0.07 15.70 13.39
CA GLN A 372 0.12 16.92 12.57
C GLN A 372 -0.96 16.93 11.45
N ALA A 373 -2.08 16.28 11.67
CA ALA A 373 -3.13 16.06 10.65
C ALA A 373 -3.65 17.37 10.04
N ALA A 374 -3.89 18.41 10.84
CA ALA A 374 -4.38 19.70 10.35
C ALA A 374 -3.43 20.31 9.31
N LEU A 375 -2.11 20.33 9.61
CA LEU A 375 -1.09 20.85 8.71
C LEU A 375 -0.97 20.01 7.43
N VAL A 376 -0.92 18.68 7.58
CA VAL A 376 -0.84 17.75 6.43
C VAL A 376 -2.04 17.94 5.52
N ARG A 377 -3.27 17.93 6.07
CA ARG A 377 -4.51 18.08 5.30
C ARG A 377 -4.60 19.42 4.56
N GLN A 378 -4.20 20.51 5.23
CA GLN A 378 -4.18 21.84 4.63
C GLN A 378 -3.25 21.90 3.42
N ARG A 379 -1.99 21.44 3.57
CA ARG A 379 -1.00 21.50 2.48
C ARG A 379 -1.33 20.56 1.33
N VAL A 380 -1.76 19.35 1.66
CA VAL A 380 -2.16 18.34 0.66
C VAL A 380 -3.39 18.79 -0.10
N GLY A 381 -4.38 19.37 0.57
CA GLY A 381 -5.58 19.93 -0.07
C GLY A 381 -5.26 21.10 -1.01
N ALA A 382 -4.35 22.00 -0.62
CA ALA A 382 -3.88 23.09 -1.48
C ALA A 382 -3.17 22.58 -2.75
N ALA A 383 -2.50 21.43 -2.68
CA ALA A 383 -1.85 20.76 -3.81
C ALA A 383 -2.81 19.89 -4.64
N GLY A 384 -4.09 19.82 -4.31
CA GLY A 384 -5.07 18.97 -5.01
C GLY A 384 -4.91 17.47 -4.74
N GLY A 385 -4.31 17.11 -3.61
CA GLY A 385 -4.03 15.74 -3.22
C GLY A 385 -4.94 15.18 -2.11
N HIS A 386 -4.59 13.98 -1.65
CA HIS A 386 -5.19 13.36 -0.47
C HIS A 386 -4.13 12.60 0.35
N ALA A 387 -4.37 12.44 1.64
CA ALA A 387 -3.43 11.79 2.55
C ALA A 387 -4.12 10.74 3.42
N THR A 388 -3.41 9.65 3.72
CA THR A 388 -3.82 8.58 4.62
C THR A 388 -2.76 8.40 5.70
N LEU A 389 -3.15 8.31 6.96
CA LEU A 389 -2.27 8.05 8.09
C LEU A 389 -2.03 6.53 8.19
N LEU A 390 -0.92 6.04 7.64
CA LEU A 390 -0.66 4.60 7.53
C LEU A 390 -0.15 3.99 8.83
N ARG A 391 0.64 4.76 9.59
CA ARG A 391 1.19 4.32 10.88
C ARG A 391 1.02 5.42 11.91
N ALA A 392 0.36 5.11 13.00
CA ALA A 392 0.28 5.94 14.21
C ALA A 392 -0.20 5.10 15.41
N PRO A 393 0.07 5.53 16.65
CA PRO A 393 -0.53 4.95 17.85
C PRO A 393 -2.05 4.86 17.76
N GLU A 394 -2.63 3.87 18.39
CA GLU A 394 -4.09 3.69 18.40
C GLU A 394 -4.82 4.92 18.93
N GLN A 395 -4.31 5.53 20.01
CA GLN A 395 -4.89 6.74 20.59
C GLN A 395 -4.98 7.89 19.56
N ILE A 396 -3.97 8.07 18.73
CA ILE A 396 -3.99 9.08 17.66
C ILE A 396 -5.04 8.69 16.61
N ARG A 397 -5.06 7.43 16.18
CA ARG A 397 -6.01 6.94 15.18
C ARG A 397 -7.48 7.01 15.64
N ARG A 398 -7.73 7.00 16.95
CA ARG A 398 -9.09 7.26 17.51
C ARG A 398 -9.52 8.72 17.37
N ASN A 399 -8.57 9.65 17.41
CA ASN A 399 -8.85 11.09 17.48
C ASN A 399 -8.67 11.82 16.13
N VAL A 400 -8.01 11.21 15.16
CA VAL A 400 -7.69 11.77 13.85
C VAL A 400 -8.34 10.94 12.76
N ASP A 401 -8.92 11.56 11.75
CA ASP A 401 -9.37 10.85 10.56
C ASP A 401 -8.17 10.21 9.85
N VAL A 402 -8.13 8.89 9.82
CA VAL A 402 -7.02 8.14 9.19
C VAL A 402 -7.04 8.31 7.68
N PHE A 403 -8.19 8.15 7.06
CA PHE A 403 -8.38 8.42 5.64
C PHE A 403 -8.74 9.88 5.38
N GLN A 404 -8.60 10.33 4.13
CA GLN A 404 -8.93 11.69 3.74
C GLN A 404 -10.43 11.94 3.95
N PRO A 405 -10.83 12.94 4.75
CA PRO A 405 -12.22 13.40 4.81
C PRO A 405 -12.69 13.80 3.41
N GLN A 406 -13.88 13.33 3.04
CA GLN A 406 -14.47 13.61 1.73
C GLN A 406 -15.32 14.88 1.78
N PRO A 407 -15.36 15.68 0.68
CA PRO A 407 -16.38 16.73 0.54
C PRO A 407 -17.78 16.14 0.69
N SER A 408 -18.74 16.93 1.21
CA SER A 408 -20.07 16.46 1.59
C SER A 408 -20.82 15.69 0.49
N GLY A 409 -20.75 16.14 -0.76
CA GLY A 409 -21.38 15.45 -1.89
C GLY A 409 -20.78 14.08 -2.18
N LEU A 410 -19.45 13.96 -2.11
CA LEU A 410 -18.76 12.69 -2.29
C LEU A 410 -18.99 11.76 -1.09
N ALA A 411 -18.98 12.28 0.11
CA ALA A 411 -19.28 11.52 1.32
C ALA A 411 -20.71 10.93 1.27
N ALA A 412 -21.70 11.72 0.85
CA ALA A 412 -23.07 11.25 0.67
C ALA A 412 -23.18 10.15 -0.41
N LEU A 413 -22.43 10.28 -1.52
CA LEU A 413 -22.40 9.24 -2.54
C LEU A 413 -21.74 7.96 -2.01
N SER A 414 -20.60 8.07 -1.34
CA SER A 414 -19.88 6.93 -0.74
C SER A 414 -20.74 6.21 0.28
N GLU A 415 -21.53 6.97 1.06
CA GLU A 415 -22.45 6.39 2.03
C GLU A 415 -23.60 5.63 1.36
N ARG A 416 -24.19 6.17 0.28
CA ARG A 416 -25.22 5.44 -0.48
C ARG A 416 -24.67 4.15 -1.09
N VAL A 417 -23.44 4.20 -1.62
CA VAL A 417 -22.78 2.97 -2.14
C VAL A 417 -22.59 1.97 -1.01
N ARG A 418 -22.10 2.39 0.15
CA ARG A 418 -21.94 1.49 1.31
C ARG A 418 -23.26 0.90 1.74
N ALA A 419 -24.31 1.70 1.88
CA ALA A 419 -25.65 1.24 2.24
C ALA A 419 -26.24 0.24 1.22
N SER A 420 -25.86 0.33 -0.06
CA SER A 420 -26.24 -0.63 -1.10
C SER A 420 -25.60 -2.01 -0.94
N PHE A 421 -24.45 -2.09 -0.26
CA PHE A 421 -23.71 -3.34 -0.03
C PHE A 421 -23.85 -3.85 1.39
N ASP A 422 -23.87 -2.97 2.37
CA ASP A 422 -23.91 -3.27 3.81
C ASP A 422 -24.81 -2.27 4.55
N PRO A 423 -26.14 -2.42 4.45
CA PRO A 423 -27.10 -1.47 5.04
C PRO A 423 -27.10 -1.47 6.56
N LYS A 424 -26.68 -2.55 7.20
CA LYS A 424 -26.56 -2.68 8.67
C LYS A 424 -25.17 -2.33 9.20
N ARG A 425 -24.23 -2.03 8.29
CA ARG A 425 -22.84 -1.67 8.62
C ARG A 425 -22.16 -2.70 9.53
N VAL A 426 -22.29 -3.97 9.16
CA VAL A 426 -21.68 -5.06 9.92
C VAL A 426 -20.24 -5.38 9.46
N LEU A 427 -19.81 -4.89 8.26
CA LEU A 427 -18.53 -5.23 7.67
C LEU A 427 -17.47 -4.14 7.96
N ASN A 428 -16.43 -4.47 8.71
CA ASN A 428 -15.32 -3.56 9.07
C ASN A 428 -15.81 -2.14 9.46
N ARG A 429 -16.87 -2.10 10.25
CA ARG A 429 -17.54 -0.87 10.70
C ARG A 429 -16.54 0.09 11.35
N GLY A 430 -16.57 1.34 10.93
CA GLY A 430 -15.69 2.38 11.48
C GLY A 430 -14.27 2.40 10.90
N ARG A 431 -13.83 1.39 10.13
CA ARG A 431 -12.44 1.30 9.67
C ARG A 431 -12.01 2.47 8.78
N MET A 432 -12.84 2.86 7.82
CA MET A 432 -12.50 3.94 6.87
C MET A 432 -13.01 5.31 7.29
N VAL A 433 -14.10 5.36 7.98
CA VAL A 433 -14.75 6.60 8.44
C VAL A 433 -15.01 6.47 9.93
N ARG A 434 -14.56 7.46 10.68
CA ARG A 434 -14.80 7.50 12.11
C ARG A 434 -16.31 7.57 12.36
N GLU A 435 -16.81 6.73 13.24
CA GLU A 435 -18.18 6.82 13.72
C GLU A 435 -18.30 7.98 14.72
N ALA A 436 -19.40 8.71 14.60
CA ALA A 436 -19.69 9.83 15.48
C ALA A 436 -20.07 9.35 16.89
#